data_2f8f512c888fad926aa5240d636608a1
#
_entry.id   2f8f512c888fad926aa5240d636608a1
#
_cell.length_a   1.000
_cell.length_b   1.000
_cell.length_c   1.000
_cell.angle_alpha   90.00
_cell.angle_beta   90.00
_cell.angle_gamma   90.00
#
_symmetry.space_group_name_H-M   'P 1'
#
loop_
_entity.id
_entity.type
_entity.pdbx_description
1 polymer ?
#
loop_
_entity_poly.entity_id
_entity_poly.type
_entity_poly.pdbx_seq_one_letter_code
_entity_poly.pdbx_strand_id
1 'polypeptide(L)'
;MYDKNGNYAQDQYCTIEPNAYGMLVGNQSERRHDVFNGHIDLQFNILPGLTFTTSNGVDYMNNTSYSLSSGKVSRTGQVNMGNSNSQRTLLQSTNNLTYTNSWGDHHLTATGVWEATKSTSTNMGITGLNLVTENVGWWNVKNARTQQAVNGYSEWALLSGVGRVMYNFADKYMLTGTFRADGSSRFTNNKWGYFPSIAGAWTVTNEKFMESTRDLLSNLKIRASYGIIGNQDITPYSTLALLSPTDTYYGTSTPSVGYKLDRIATPDIKWEKTKQFDLGVDFGFFNNRLELSVDYFNKQTTDALLSTTTSNALGGFTYMANLGKVANHGVDITLNARVIETKDFQWQTSINGTYLKNEVKKLTDQQPVIHTGSFQSVVVEPCIIKEGEALGSFYGQEWAGIDKEGYDTYWSTNEAGERVAVRDPKDSDRKVLGKSTPDFTLGWNNTLSYKNWSLNAFFNSAFGVQRLNALRFAMNSMIGNSRMFTDADFLSEIGKTMPNPTVANNNYIGASSKWVENANYFRCENITLAYEMPKSMTKFADIRLSFSVQNLFTITNYKGSNPAGYNGDGDATGGIDCGTYPTPRTFTFGARFNF
;
A
#
# COMPACT_ATOMS: atom_id res chain seq x y z
N MET A 1 12.81 -26.18 23.25
CA MET A 1 11.45 -26.23 22.68
C MET A 1 10.40 -26.55 23.75
N TYR A 2 10.62 -27.59 24.54
CA TYR A 2 9.72 -27.99 25.63
C TYR A 2 10.42 -27.90 26.98
N ASP A 3 9.66 -27.61 28.05
CA ASP A 3 10.13 -27.70 29.43
C ASP A 3 10.13 -29.17 29.91
N LYS A 4 10.59 -29.41 31.15
CA LYS A 4 10.62 -30.74 31.77
C LYS A 4 9.22 -31.37 31.98
N ASN A 5 8.16 -30.58 31.89
CA ASN A 5 6.77 -31.00 32.04
C ASN A 5 6.07 -31.20 30.68
N GLY A 6 6.79 -31.03 29.56
CA GLY A 6 6.26 -31.18 28.21
C GLY A 6 5.48 -29.98 27.69
N ASN A 7 5.49 -28.83 28.38
CA ASN A 7 4.94 -27.58 27.87
C ASN A 7 5.97 -26.86 27.00
N TYR A 8 5.52 -25.95 26.15
CA TYR A 8 6.44 -25.10 25.41
C TYR A 8 7.28 -24.27 26.37
N ALA A 9 8.62 -24.41 26.28
CA ALA A 9 9.53 -23.70 27.16
C ALA A 9 9.33 -22.19 27.00
N GLN A 10 9.10 -21.51 28.12
CA GLN A 10 8.99 -20.04 28.16
C GLN A 10 10.33 -19.45 28.58
N ASP A 11 10.74 -18.37 27.93
CA ASP A 11 11.92 -17.63 28.34
C ASP A 11 11.63 -16.92 29.67
N GLN A 12 12.45 -17.23 30.68
CA GLN A 12 12.31 -16.63 32.01
C GLN A 12 12.70 -15.14 32.02
N TYR A 13 13.48 -14.69 31.04
CA TYR A 13 13.95 -13.30 30.92
C TYR A 13 13.10 -12.47 29.98
N CYS A 14 12.32 -13.09 29.08
CA CYS A 14 11.37 -12.42 28.20
C CYS A 14 9.94 -12.65 28.69
N THR A 15 9.33 -11.67 29.32
CA THR A 15 7.99 -11.81 29.92
C THR A 15 6.85 -11.49 28.96
N ILE A 16 7.15 -10.95 27.78
CA ILE A 16 6.15 -10.46 26.82
C ILE A 16 5.94 -11.46 25.69
N GLU A 17 7.01 -12.03 25.16
CA GLU A 17 6.94 -12.90 23.98
C GLU A 17 6.71 -14.36 24.36
N PRO A 18 5.65 -15.02 23.86
CA PRO A 18 5.46 -16.45 24.03
C PRO A 18 6.45 -17.24 23.15
N ASN A 19 6.59 -18.52 23.42
CA ASN A 19 7.43 -19.41 22.64
C ASN A 19 7.01 -19.45 21.16
N ALA A 20 7.86 -18.97 20.24
CA ALA A 20 7.54 -18.84 18.81
C ALA A 20 7.17 -20.20 18.17
N TYR A 21 7.84 -21.29 18.53
CA TYR A 21 7.49 -22.62 18.03
C TYR A 21 6.12 -23.06 18.58
N GLY A 22 5.85 -22.78 19.86
CA GLY A 22 4.55 -23.02 20.47
C GLY A 22 3.42 -22.25 19.78
N MET A 23 3.67 -21.00 19.40
CA MET A 23 2.68 -20.19 18.66
C MET A 23 2.36 -20.81 17.30
N LEU A 24 3.37 -21.30 16.57
CA LEU A 24 3.18 -21.88 15.25
C LEU A 24 2.45 -23.23 15.27
N VAL A 25 2.67 -24.04 16.31
CA VAL A 25 2.18 -25.43 16.38
C VAL A 25 0.98 -25.57 17.32
N GLY A 26 0.93 -24.78 18.38
CA GLY A 26 -0.10 -24.87 19.42
C GLY A 26 -1.36 -24.07 19.11
N ASN A 27 -1.22 -22.91 18.47
CA ASN A 27 -2.37 -22.13 18.07
C ASN A 27 -2.99 -22.66 16.76
N GLN A 28 -4.30 -22.58 16.68
CA GLN A 28 -5.04 -23.04 15.51
C GLN A 28 -5.82 -21.86 14.91
N SER A 29 -5.83 -21.77 13.59
CA SER A 29 -6.68 -20.82 12.88
C SER A 29 -7.16 -21.41 11.56
N GLU A 30 -8.40 -21.10 11.22
CA GLU A 30 -9.00 -21.46 9.94
C GLU A 30 -9.68 -20.22 9.36
N ARG A 31 -9.46 -19.96 8.08
CA ARG A 31 -10.17 -18.92 7.36
C ARG A 31 -10.84 -19.52 6.14
N ARG A 32 -12.11 -19.19 5.96
CA ARG A 32 -12.89 -19.52 4.77
C ARG A 32 -13.23 -18.21 4.08
N HIS A 33 -13.02 -18.20 2.78
CA HIS A 33 -13.26 -17.05 1.95
C HIS A 33 -14.10 -17.46 0.76
N ASP A 34 -15.38 -17.11 0.82
CA ASP A 34 -16.35 -17.39 -0.25
C ASP A 34 -16.55 -16.11 -1.05
N VAL A 35 -16.32 -16.18 -2.36
CA VAL A 35 -16.49 -15.05 -3.28
C VAL A 35 -17.41 -15.48 -4.41
N PHE A 36 -18.41 -14.66 -4.67
CA PHE A 36 -19.24 -14.76 -5.86
C PHE A 36 -19.23 -13.43 -6.59
N ASN A 37 -18.72 -13.43 -7.82
CA ASN A 37 -18.75 -12.30 -8.72
C ASN A 37 -19.59 -12.68 -9.94
N GLY A 38 -20.65 -11.93 -10.18
CA GLY A 38 -21.53 -12.12 -11.31
C GLY A 38 -21.82 -10.80 -12.00
N HIS A 39 -21.79 -10.77 -13.33
CA HIS A 39 -22.22 -9.62 -14.08
C HIS A 39 -23.00 -10.05 -15.33
N ILE A 40 -23.88 -9.16 -15.77
CA ILE A 40 -24.67 -9.31 -17.00
C ILE A 40 -24.50 -8.03 -17.80
N ASP A 41 -23.98 -8.18 -19.01
CA ASP A 41 -23.82 -7.11 -20.00
C ASP A 41 -24.83 -7.32 -21.12
N LEU A 42 -25.66 -6.30 -21.36
CA LEU A 42 -26.59 -6.28 -22.48
C LEU A 42 -26.25 -5.09 -23.37
N GLN A 43 -26.05 -5.36 -24.65
CA GLN A 43 -25.77 -4.35 -25.66
C GLN A 43 -26.89 -4.28 -26.69
N PHE A 44 -27.38 -3.06 -26.92
CA PHE A 44 -28.43 -2.77 -27.89
C PHE A 44 -27.90 -1.80 -28.94
N ASN A 45 -27.87 -2.21 -30.20
CA ASN A 45 -27.57 -1.32 -31.32
C ASN A 45 -28.88 -0.64 -31.74
N ILE A 46 -29.10 0.60 -31.25
CA ILE A 46 -30.36 1.34 -31.43
C ILE A 46 -30.49 1.84 -32.88
N LEU A 47 -29.40 2.45 -33.35
CA LEU A 47 -29.27 2.99 -34.73
C LEU A 47 -27.83 2.78 -35.19
N PRO A 48 -27.55 2.90 -36.50
CA PRO A 48 -26.17 2.92 -36.99
C PRO A 48 -25.34 3.95 -36.23
N GLY A 49 -24.27 3.50 -35.57
CA GLY A 49 -23.41 4.32 -34.76
C GLY A 49 -23.93 4.63 -33.34
N LEU A 50 -25.17 4.29 -32.97
CA LEU A 50 -25.72 4.52 -31.61
C LEU A 50 -25.92 3.20 -30.87
N THR A 51 -25.14 2.99 -29.85
CA THR A 51 -25.15 1.78 -29.03
C THR A 51 -25.47 2.11 -27.56
N PHE A 52 -26.39 1.38 -26.97
CA PHE A 52 -26.66 1.40 -25.53
C PHE A 52 -26.15 0.10 -24.91
N THR A 53 -25.34 0.21 -23.88
CA THR A 53 -24.83 -0.92 -23.12
C THR A 53 -25.22 -0.75 -21.64
N THR A 54 -25.81 -1.77 -21.03
CA THR A 54 -26.06 -1.83 -19.61
C THR A 54 -25.27 -2.98 -19.01
N SER A 55 -24.48 -2.70 -17.98
CA SER A 55 -23.69 -3.68 -17.22
C SER A 55 -24.15 -3.66 -15.78
N ASN A 56 -24.63 -4.80 -15.30
CA ASN A 56 -25.13 -4.95 -13.93
C ASN A 56 -24.36 -6.06 -13.23
N GLY A 57 -23.70 -5.71 -12.13
CA GLY A 57 -22.81 -6.58 -11.38
C GLY A 57 -23.22 -6.76 -9.93
N VAL A 58 -22.91 -7.93 -9.41
CA VAL A 58 -22.96 -8.24 -7.98
C VAL A 58 -21.64 -8.90 -7.56
N ASP A 59 -21.00 -8.31 -6.55
CA ASP A 59 -19.86 -8.92 -5.87
C ASP A 59 -20.29 -9.25 -4.44
N TYR A 60 -20.29 -10.52 -4.12
CA TYR A 60 -20.55 -11.02 -2.78
C TYR A 60 -19.30 -11.66 -2.21
N MET A 61 -18.96 -11.28 -1.00
CA MET A 61 -17.81 -11.79 -0.26
C MET A 61 -18.25 -12.16 1.14
N ASN A 62 -17.91 -13.39 1.57
CA ASN A 62 -18.14 -13.87 2.92
C ASN A 62 -16.82 -14.42 3.49
N ASN A 63 -16.33 -13.78 4.53
CA ASN A 63 -15.12 -14.17 5.25
C ASN A 63 -15.51 -14.75 6.60
N THR A 64 -15.22 -16.02 6.83
CA THR A 64 -15.37 -16.64 8.14
C THR A 64 -13.99 -16.98 8.70
N SER A 65 -13.73 -16.57 9.93
CA SER A 65 -12.46 -16.83 10.61
C SER A 65 -12.70 -17.49 11.95
N TYR A 66 -11.94 -18.52 12.22
CA TYR A 66 -11.91 -19.25 13.47
C TYR A 66 -10.51 -19.22 14.03
N SER A 67 -10.38 -19.06 15.34
CA SER A 67 -9.09 -19.07 16.03
C SER A 67 -9.21 -19.74 17.41
N LEU A 68 -8.13 -20.43 17.80
CA LEU A 68 -7.95 -21.01 19.13
C LEU A 68 -6.52 -20.75 19.56
N SER A 69 -6.36 -20.08 20.69
CA SER A 69 -5.07 -19.90 21.34
C SER A 69 -4.92 -20.93 22.45
N SER A 70 -3.94 -21.81 22.32
CA SER A 70 -3.71 -22.91 23.26
C SER A 70 -3.18 -22.41 24.61
N GLY A 71 -3.70 -22.96 25.69
CA GLY A 71 -3.18 -22.72 27.04
C GLY A 71 -1.75 -23.17 27.25
N LYS A 72 -1.26 -24.12 26.46
CA LYS A 72 0.14 -24.57 26.49
C LYS A 72 1.13 -23.55 25.95
N VAL A 73 0.65 -22.63 25.10
CA VAL A 73 1.45 -21.52 24.54
C VAL A 73 1.32 -20.27 25.43
N SER A 74 0.15 -20.06 26.01
CA SER A 74 -0.10 -18.93 26.87
C SER A 74 0.71 -19.00 28.16
N ARG A 75 1.36 -17.90 28.54
CA ARG A 75 2.09 -17.79 29.82
C ARG A 75 1.18 -17.93 31.04
N THR A 76 -0.07 -17.54 30.91
CA THR A 76 -1.09 -17.61 31.97
C THR A 76 -1.89 -18.91 31.94
N GLY A 77 -1.58 -19.81 31.00
CA GLY A 77 -2.35 -21.06 30.80
C GLY A 77 -3.75 -20.82 30.22
N GLN A 78 -4.07 -19.61 29.81
CA GLN A 78 -5.40 -19.26 29.30
C GLN A 78 -5.62 -19.78 27.89
N VAL A 79 -6.74 -20.42 27.69
CA VAL A 79 -7.25 -20.84 26.39
C VAL A 79 -8.28 -19.82 25.91
N ASN A 80 -8.09 -19.26 24.72
CA ASN A 80 -9.02 -18.29 24.15
C ASN A 80 -9.45 -18.73 22.75
N MET A 81 -10.68 -18.43 22.38
CA MET A 81 -11.22 -18.69 21.05
C MET A 81 -11.84 -17.43 20.44
N GLY A 82 -11.83 -17.37 19.11
CA GLY A 82 -12.52 -16.33 18.36
C GLY A 82 -13.19 -16.92 17.13
N ASN A 83 -14.45 -16.52 16.89
CA ASN A 83 -15.18 -16.78 15.65
C ASN A 83 -15.67 -15.46 15.11
N SER A 84 -15.42 -15.18 13.85
CA SER A 84 -15.92 -13.99 13.19
C SER A 84 -16.43 -14.30 11.79
N ASN A 85 -17.47 -13.58 11.39
CA ASN A 85 -18.02 -13.59 10.06
C ASN A 85 -18.16 -12.17 9.57
N SER A 86 -17.68 -11.89 8.36
CA SER A 86 -17.80 -10.60 7.70
C SER A 86 -18.33 -10.82 6.30
N GLN A 87 -19.44 -10.20 5.99
CA GLN A 87 -20.10 -10.26 4.68
C GLN A 87 -20.07 -8.88 4.03
N ARG A 88 -19.78 -8.84 2.75
CA ARG A 88 -19.89 -7.63 1.93
C ARG A 88 -20.64 -7.96 0.64
N THR A 89 -21.64 -7.15 0.33
CA THR A 89 -22.32 -7.16 -0.96
C THR A 89 -22.12 -5.83 -1.64
N LEU A 90 -21.59 -5.85 -2.86
CA LEU A 90 -21.48 -4.68 -3.74
C LEU A 90 -22.40 -4.91 -4.93
N LEU A 91 -23.29 -3.95 -5.16
CA LEU A 91 -24.16 -3.90 -6.34
C LEU A 91 -23.70 -2.74 -7.21
N GLN A 92 -23.57 -2.97 -8.49
CA GLN A 92 -23.17 -1.94 -9.46
C GLN A 92 -24.05 -2.03 -10.70
N SER A 93 -24.50 -0.87 -11.19
CA SER A 93 -25.21 -0.73 -12.46
C SER A 93 -24.57 0.40 -13.26
N THR A 94 -24.05 0.09 -14.44
CA THR A 94 -23.44 1.06 -15.35
C THR A 94 -24.22 1.05 -16.66
N ASN A 95 -24.73 2.20 -17.06
CA ASN A 95 -25.50 2.39 -18.27
C ASN A 95 -24.78 3.37 -19.19
N ASN A 96 -24.46 2.96 -20.40
CA ASN A 96 -23.60 3.66 -21.32
C ASN A 96 -24.29 3.82 -22.68
N LEU A 97 -24.46 5.07 -23.10
CA LEU A 97 -24.98 5.43 -24.42
C LEU A 97 -23.82 6.01 -25.24
N THR A 98 -23.41 5.33 -26.27
CA THR A 98 -22.29 5.73 -27.13
C THR A 98 -22.76 5.97 -28.56
N TYR A 99 -22.44 7.14 -29.09
CA TYR A 99 -22.60 7.49 -30.48
C TYR A 99 -21.23 7.58 -31.15
N THR A 100 -21.02 6.85 -32.24
CA THR A 100 -19.80 6.88 -33.06
C THR A 100 -20.16 7.13 -34.49
N ASN A 101 -19.52 8.10 -35.10
CA ASN A 101 -19.70 8.42 -36.54
C ASN A 101 -18.36 8.82 -37.17
N SER A 102 -18.25 8.54 -38.47
CA SER A 102 -17.09 8.90 -39.28
C SER A 102 -17.55 9.48 -40.59
N TRP A 103 -16.98 10.64 -40.96
CA TRP A 103 -17.25 11.28 -42.25
C TRP A 103 -15.94 11.86 -42.84
N GLY A 104 -15.49 11.28 -43.92
CA GLY A 104 -14.16 11.58 -44.45
C GLY A 104 -13.08 11.30 -43.42
N ASP A 105 -12.23 12.28 -43.17
CA ASP A 105 -11.12 12.19 -42.18
C ASP A 105 -11.56 12.50 -40.74
N HIS A 106 -12.84 12.70 -40.50
CA HIS A 106 -13.36 13.06 -39.18
C HIS A 106 -13.97 11.85 -38.48
N HIS A 107 -13.53 11.56 -37.27
CA HIS A 107 -14.06 10.51 -36.41
C HIS A 107 -14.53 11.12 -35.07
N LEU A 108 -15.80 10.93 -34.74
CA LEU A 108 -16.41 11.43 -33.52
C LEU A 108 -16.96 10.26 -32.72
N THR A 109 -16.62 10.22 -31.43
CA THR A 109 -17.28 9.36 -30.44
C THR A 109 -17.78 10.22 -29.29
N ALA A 110 -19.08 10.17 -29.01
CA ALA A 110 -19.70 10.83 -27.87
C ALA A 110 -20.32 9.76 -26.95
N THR A 111 -20.03 9.83 -25.67
CA THR A 111 -20.48 8.85 -24.69
C THR A 111 -21.11 9.55 -23.49
N GLY A 112 -22.33 9.11 -23.11
CA GLY A 112 -22.96 9.44 -21.84
C GLY A 112 -23.04 8.21 -20.96
N VAL A 113 -22.60 8.29 -19.72
CA VAL A 113 -22.64 7.18 -18.75
C VAL A 113 -23.40 7.61 -17.52
N TRP A 114 -24.24 6.71 -17.03
CA TRP A 114 -24.86 6.80 -15.71
C TRP A 114 -24.53 5.54 -14.93
N GLU A 115 -24.00 5.71 -13.72
CA GLU A 115 -23.53 4.62 -12.87
C GLU A 115 -24.09 4.78 -11.45
N ALA A 116 -24.52 3.67 -10.87
CA ALA A 116 -24.94 3.58 -9.48
C ALA A 116 -24.25 2.39 -8.81
N THR A 117 -23.63 2.65 -7.66
CA THR A 117 -22.95 1.63 -6.84
C THR A 117 -23.47 1.69 -5.42
N LYS A 118 -23.76 0.52 -4.83
CA LYS A 118 -24.10 0.39 -3.41
C LYS A 118 -23.31 -0.74 -2.79
N SER A 119 -22.67 -0.47 -1.65
CA SER A 119 -21.96 -1.46 -0.84
C SER A 119 -22.62 -1.58 0.52
N THR A 120 -22.90 -2.81 0.94
CA THR A 120 -23.41 -3.13 2.28
C THR A 120 -22.45 -4.12 2.91
N SER A 121 -22.02 -3.85 4.15
CA SER A 121 -21.14 -4.72 4.92
C SER A 121 -21.73 -5.00 6.29
N THR A 122 -21.71 -6.26 6.68
CA THR A 122 -22.09 -6.72 8.02
C THR A 122 -20.95 -7.51 8.63
N ASN A 123 -20.73 -7.37 9.90
CA ASN A 123 -19.78 -8.19 10.64
C ASN A 123 -20.41 -8.69 11.93
N MET A 124 -20.04 -9.90 12.31
CA MET A 124 -20.41 -10.52 13.57
C MET A 124 -19.21 -11.28 14.11
N GLY A 125 -18.92 -11.12 15.38
CA GLY A 125 -17.84 -11.84 16.05
C GLY A 125 -18.24 -12.26 17.45
N ILE A 126 -17.67 -13.38 17.89
CA ILE A 126 -17.77 -13.85 19.26
C ILE A 126 -16.39 -14.30 19.72
N THR A 127 -15.97 -13.80 20.88
CA THR A 127 -14.72 -14.17 21.52
C THR A 127 -15.01 -14.83 22.86
N GLY A 128 -14.42 -16.00 23.08
CA GLY A 128 -14.46 -16.70 24.35
C GLY A 128 -13.10 -16.62 25.04
N LEU A 129 -13.07 -16.09 26.26
CA LEU A 129 -11.85 -15.97 27.05
C LEU A 129 -11.87 -16.98 28.21
N ASN A 130 -10.71 -17.53 28.53
CA ASN A 130 -10.52 -18.50 29.62
C ASN A 130 -11.44 -19.72 29.48
N LEU A 131 -11.33 -20.44 28.34
CA LEU A 131 -12.02 -21.70 28.17
C LEU A 131 -11.56 -22.73 29.21
N VAL A 132 -12.49 -23.54 29.70
CA VAL A 132 -12.21 -24.64 30.65
C VAL A 132 -11.33 -25.72 30.00
N THR A 133 -11.47 -25.95 28.71
CA THR A 133 -10.68 -26.92 27.94
C THR A 133 -10.50 -26.48 26.50
N GLU A 134 -9.37 -26.83 25.90
CA GLU A 134 -9.10 -26.61 24.47
C GLU A 134 -9.60 -27.76 23.56
N ASN A 135 -10.03 -28.88 24.14
CA ASN A 135 -10.37 -30.10 23.37
C ASN A 135 -11.57 -29.95 22.44
N VAL A 136 -12.46 -28.98 22.71
CA VAL A 136 -13.64 -28.68 21.86
C VAL A 136 -13.31 -27.66 20.77
N GLY A 137 -12.09 -27.14 20.74
CA GLY A 137 -11.67 -26.13 19.79
C GLY A 137 -12.50 -24.85 19.90
N TRP A 138 -12.81 -24.25 18.75
CA TRP A 138 -13.60 -23.02 18.65
C TRP A 138 -15.12 -23.23 18.54
N TRP A 139 -15.63 -24.49 18.69
CA TRP A 139 -17.04 -24.80 18.43
C TRP A 139 -17.96 -24.55 19.62
N ASN A 140 -17.44 -24.32 20.82
CA ASN A 140 -18.26 -24.17 22.00
C ASN A 140 -17.82 -23.01 22.89
N VAL A 141 -18.29 -21.81 22.57
CA VAL A 141 -18.03 -20.60 23.35
C VAL A 141 -18.59 -20.67 24.77
N LYS A 142 -19.60 -21.52 25.04
CA LYS A 142 -20.18 -21.67 26.39
C LYS A 142 -19.19 -22.19 27.41
N ASN A 143 -18.09 -22.82 26.96
CA ASN A 143 -16.98 -23.24 27.85
C ASN A 143 -16.08 -22.07 28.29
N ALA A 144 -16.26 -20.88 27.74
CA ALA A 144 -15.51 -19.70 28.14
C ALA A 144 -16.10 -19.06 29.39
N ARG A 145 -15.24 -18.63 30.30
CA ARG A 145 -15.64 -17.88 31.50
C ARG A 145 -16.19 -16.49 31.14
N THR A 146 -15.60 -15.85 30.12
CA THR A 146 -16.06 -14.57 29.61
C THR A 146 -16.37 -14.73 28.14
N GLN A 147 -17.51 -14.22 27.73
CA GLN A 147 -17.97 -14.21 26.35
C GLN A 147 -18.18 -12.77 25.90
N GLN A 148 -17.62 -12.41 24.76
CA GLN A 148 -17.76 -11.08 24.18
C GLN A 148 -18.32 -11.23 22.78
N ALA A 149 -19.42 -10.57 22.50
CA ALA A 149 -20.03 -10.53 21.16
C ALA A 149 -19.92 -9.12 20.60
N VAL A 150 -19.62 -9.04 19.32
CA VAL A 150 -19.59 -7.80 18.55
C VAL A 150 -20.38 -7.98 17.26
N ASN A 151 -21.07 -6.94 16.83
CA ASN A 151 -21.71 -6.89 15.53
C ASN A 151 -21.57 -5.48 14.96
N GLY A 152 -21.65 -5.38 13.64
CA GLY A 152 -21.58 -4.10 12.97
C GLY A 152 -22.30 -4.14 11.63
N TYR A 153 -22.72 -2.96 11.22
CA TYR A 153 -23.36 -2.72 9.92
C TYR A 153 -22.80 -1.42 9.33
N SER A 154 -22.45 -1.45 8.06
CA SER A 154 -22.11 -0.23 7.34
C SER A 154 -22.59 -0.31 5.88
N GLU A 155 -23.00 0.83 5.33
CA GLU A 155 -23.33 0.95 3.93
C GLU A 155 -22.86 2.29 3.36
N TRP A 156 -22.62 2.29 2.07
CA TRP A 156 -22.41 3.51 1.30
C TRP A 156 -22.94 3.34 -0.12
N ALA A 157 -23.25 4.45 -0.75
CA ALA A 157 -23.70 4.51 -2.13
C ALA A 157 -22.99 5.63 -2.89
N LEU A 158 -22.79 5.42 -4.18
CA LEU A 158 -22.22 6.37 -5.13
C LEU A 158 -23.12 6.42 -6.37
N LEU A 159 -23.44 7.64 -6.79
CA LEU A 159 -24.15 7.90 -8.04
C LEU A 159 -23.25 8.77 -8.92
N SER A 160 -23.04 8.36 -10.17
CA SER A 160 -22.14 9.04 -11.09
C SER A 160 -22.81 9.34 -12.42
N GLY A 161 -22.50 10.52 -12.98
CA GLY A 161 -22.83 10.88 -14.35
C GLY A 161 -21.58 11.31 -15.10
N VAL A 162 -21.36 10.79 -16.32
CA VAL A 162 -20.19 11.10 -17.15
C VAL A 162 -20.64 11.47 -18.56
N GLY A 163 -20.12 12.58 -19.06
CA GLY A 163 -20.18 12.94 -20.48
C GLY A 163 -18.77 12.98 -21.07
N ARG A 164 -18.53 12.30 -22.19
CA ARG A 164 -17.23 12.26 -22.87
C ARG A 164 -17.41 12.46 -24.36
N VAL A 165 -16.56 13.30 -24.95
CA VAL A 165 -16.48 13.50 -26.39
C VAL A 165 -15.04 13.29 -26.83
N MET A 166 -14.84 12.44 -27.81
CA MET A 166 -13.56 12.18 -28.48
C MET A 166 -13.68 12.51 -29.94
N TYR A 167 -12.75 13.31 -30.43
CA TYR A 167 -12.68 13.72 -31.82
C TYR A 167 -11.29 13.44 -32.35
N ASN A 168 -11.22 12.78 -33.50
CA ASN A 168 -10.01 12.50 -34.23
C ASN A 168 -10.15 13.03 -35.65
N PHE A 169 -9.16 13.80 -36.10
CA PHE A 169 -9.08 14.33 -37.47
C PHE A 169 -7.86 13.77 -38.18
N ALA A 170 -8.12 13.06 -39.27
CA ALA A 170 -7.12 12.50 -40.20
C ALA A 170 -6.06 11.59 -39.49
N ASP A 171 -6.37 11.00 -38.33
CA ASP A 171 -5.45 10.26 -37.48
C ASP A 171 -4.21 11.06 -37.07
N LYS A 172 -4.30 12.40 -37.14
CA LYS A 172 -3.24 13.35 -36.77
C LYS A 172 -3.54 14.07 -35.49
N TYR A 173 -4.74 14.63 -35.37
CA TYR A 173 -5.14 15.48 -34.26
C TYR A 173 -6.27 14.83 -33.48
N MET A 174 -6.03 14.56 -32.22
CA MET A 174 -6.99 13.93 -31.32
C MET A 174 -7.30 14.88 -30.19
N LEU A 175 -8.59 15.06 -29.89
CA LEU A 175 -9.08 15.85 -28.78
C LEU A 175 -10.10 15.05 -27.99
N THR A 176 -9.95 15.02 -26.66
CA THR A 176 -10.90 14.38 -25.75
C THR A 176 -11.30 15.36 -24.65
N GLY A 177 -12.61 15.55 -24.47
CA GLY A 177 -13.18 16.28 -23.34
C GLY A 177 -14.04 15.34 -22.50
N THR A 178 -13.88 15.36 -21.17
CA THR A 178 -14.69 14.57 -20.25
C THR A 178 -15.15 15.44 -19.08
N PHE A 179 -16.41 15.27 -18.69
CA PHE A 179 -16.96 15.85 -17.48
C PHE A 179 -17.62 14.74 -16.65
N ARG A 180 -17.23 14.63 -15.38
CA ARG A 180 -17.78 13.66 -14.43
C ARG A 180 -18.34 14.38 -13.21
N ALA A 181 -19.51 13.95 -12.77
CA ALA A 181 -20.16 14.37 -11.53
C ALA A 181 -20.45 13.14 -10.68
N ASP A 182 -19.95 13.10 -9.45
CA ASP A 182 -20.12 12.00 -8.51
C ASP A 182 -20.79 12.46 -7.23
N GLY A 183 -21.84 11.76 -6.80
CA GLY A 183 -22.55 11.99 -5.54
C GLY A 183 -22.33 10.82 -4.58
N SER A 184 -21.65 11.06 -3.46
CA SER A 184 -21.33 10.05 -2.45
C SER A 184 -22.13 10.22 -1.18
N SER A 185 -22.66 9.12 -0.65
CA SER A 185 -23.34 9.08 0.64
C SER A 185 -22.39 9.18 1.85
N ARG A 186 -21.08 9.06 1.64
CA ARG A 186 -20.07 9.20 2.71
C ARG A 186 -19.96 10.63 3.22
N PHE A 187 -20.32 11.62 2.40
CA PHE A 187 -20.33 13.04 2.78
C PHE A 187 -21.72 13.49 3.22
N THR A 188 -21.80 14.31 4.27
CA THR A 188 -23.07 14.84 4.79
C THR A 188 -23.55 16.00 3.96
N ASN A 189 -22.80 17.12 3.90
CA ASN A 189 -23.20 18.35 3.22
C ASN A 189 -22.67 18.40 1.78
N ASN A 190 -21.42 18.02 1.54
CA ASN A 190 -20.73 18.16 0.26
C ASN A 190 -20.72 16.87 -0.55
N LYS A 191 -21.91 16.31 -0.81
CA LYS A 191 -22.06 14.99 -1.47
C LYS A 191 -21.50 14.95 -2.88
N TRP A 192 -21.64 16.07 -3.64
CA TRP A 192 -21.30 16.12 -5.06
C TRP A 192 -19.89 16.65 -5.33
N GLY A 193 -19.12 15.89 -6.12
CA GLY A 193 -17.85 16.29 -6.71
C GLY A 193 -17.96 16.45 -8.23
N TYR A 194 -17.21 17.40 -8.80
CA TYR A 194 -17.20 17.68 -10.24
C TYR A 194 -15.76 17.61 -10.77
N PHE A 195 -15.54 16.82 -11.82
CA PHE A 195 -14.23 16.40 -12.29
C PHE A 195 -14.12 16.54 -13.82
N PRO A 196 -13.84 17.76 -14.34
CA PRO A 196 -13.56 17.97 -15.74
C PRO A 196 -12.16 17.50 -16.13
N SER A 197 -12.00 17.05 -17.38
CA SER A 197 -10.70 16.79 -18.00
C SER A 197 -10.70 17.07 -19.49
N ILE A 198 -9.53 17.45 -20.01
CA ILE A 198 -9.27 17.65 -21.42
C ILE A 198 -7.92 17.01 -21.78
N ALA A 199 -7.84 16.35 -22.92
CA ALA A 199 -6.62 15.79 -23.46
C ALA A 199 -6.52 16.04 -24.96
N GLY A 200 -5.31 16.33 -25.44
CA GLY A 200 -5.00 16.48 -26.85
C GLY A 200 -3.80 15.63 -27.24
N ALA A 201 -3.78 15.15 -28.48
CA ALA A 201 -2.62 14.45 -29.02
C ALA A 201 -2.43 14.83 -30.49
N TRP A 202 -1.15 14.88 -30.89
CA TRP A 202 -0.74 15.12 -32.27
C TRP A 202 0.21 14.03 -32.72
N THR A 203 -0.20 13.26 -33.72
CA THR A 203 0.65 12.27 -34.38
C THR A 203 1.45 12.96 -35.48
N VAL A 204 2.63 13.44 -35.11
CA VAL A 204 3.50 14.27 -35.98
C VAL A 204 3.94 13.49 -37.23
N THR A 205 4.23 12.20 -37.08
CA THR A 205 4.64 11.32 -38.20
C THR A 205 3.60 11.16 -39.29
N ASN A 206 2.32 11.46 -38.99
CA ASN A 206 1.27 11.45 -40.00
C ASN A 206 1.24 12.73 -40.88
N GLU A 207 2.10 13.71 -40.57
CA GLU A 207 2.23 14.92 -41.36
C GLU A 207 3.05 14.68 -42.63
N LYS A 208 2.71 15.40 -43.71
CA LYS A 208 3.41 15.28 -45.00
C LYS A 208 4.89 15.60 -44.91
N PHE A 209 5.28 16.58 -44.09
CA PHE A 209 6.68 16.97 -43.92
C PHE A 209 7.53 15.90 -43.23
N MET A 210 6.94 14.88 -42.62
CA MET A 210 7.62 13.77 -41.93
C MET A 210 7.77 12.52 -42.82
N GLU A 211 7.25 12.51 -44.05
CA GLU A 211 7.29 11.32 -44.93
C GLU A 211 8.71 10.81 -45.15
N SER A 212 9.68 11.73 -45.34
CA SER A 212 11.08 11.37 -45.58
C SER A 212 11.81 10.77 -44.35
N THR A 213 11.24 10.90 -43.17
CA THR A 213 11.87 10.43 -41.91
C THR A 213 11.29 9.12 -41.40
N ARG A 214 10.24 8.58 -42.02
CA ARG A 214 9.48 7.40 -41.55
C ARG A 214 10.31 6.13 -41.43
N ASP A 215 11.34 5.96 -42.26
CA ASP A 215 12.23 4.80 -42.19
C ASP A 215 13.05 4.79 -40.88
N LEU A 216 13.41 5.98 -40.36
CA LEU A 216 14.14 6.13 -39.13
C LEU A 216 13.18 6.35 -37.93
N LEU A 217 12.27 7.33 -38.05
CA LEU A 217 11.32 7.74 -37.06
C LEU A 217 9.91 7.31 -37.49
N SER A 218 9.53 6.10 -37.09
CA SER A 218 8.29 5.45 -37.54
C SER A 218 7.06 5.99 -36.79
N ASN A 219 7.25 6.49 -35.58
CA ASN A 219 6.22 7.13 -34.76
C ASN A 219 6.79 8.31 -34.00
N LEU A 220 6.11 9.45 -34.08
CA LEU A 220 6.29 10.58 -33.17
C LEU A 220 4.92 11.12 -32.83
N LYS A 221 4.55 10.98 -31.54
CA LYS A 221 3.26 11.46 -31.03
C LYS A 221 3.50 12.31 -29.78
N ILE A 222 2.93 13.49 -29.77
CA ILE A 222 2.94 14.40 -28.62
C ILE A 222 1.56 14.35 -27.96
N ARG A 223 1.52 14.21 -26.65
CA ARG A 223 0.30 14.12 -25.84
C ARG A 223 0.34 15.16 -24.73
N ALA A 224 -0.77 15.83 -24.49
CA ALA A 224 -0.93 16.68 -23.32
C ALA A 224 -2.32 16.47 -22.71
N SER A 225 -2.40 16.42 -21.38
CA SER A 225 -3.66 16.32 -20.68
C SER A 225 -3.68 17.18 -19.43
N TYR A 226 -4.88 17.65 -19.09
CA TYR A 226 -5.16 18.28 -17.80
C TYR A 226 -6.51 17.83 -17.30
N GLY A 227 -6.57 17.41 -16.03
CA GLY A 227 -7.81 16.94 -15.43
C GLY A 227 -7.85 17.10 -13.92
N ILE A 228 -9.05 16.97 -13.37
CA ILE A 228 -9.30 16.95 -11.94
C ILE A 228 -9.86 15.56 -11.59
N ILE A 229 -9.28 14.92 -10.58
CA ILE A 229 -9.72 13.63 -10.05
C ILE A 229 -10.18 13.83 -8.61
N GLY A 230 -11.30 13.20 -8.24
CA GLY A 230 -11.83 13.20 -6.87
C GLY A 230 -11.49 11.93 -6.11
N ASN A 231 -11.26 12.08 -4.80
CA ASN A 231 -11.17 10.97 -3.88
C ASN A 231 -12.21 11.16 -2.76
N GLN A 232 -12.97 10.08 -2.47
CA GLN A 232 -13.99 10.01 -1.43
C GLN A 232 -13.64 9.02 -0.31
N ASP A 233 -12.42 8.51 -0.27
CA ASP A 233 -12.08 7.36 0.58
C ASP A 233 -11.97 7.75 2.05
N ILE A 234 -13.16 7.93 2.65
CA ILE A 234 -13.35 8.04 4.10
C ILE A 234 -14.26 6.90 4.55
N THR A 235 -14.09 6.45 5.78
CA THR A 235 -14.96 5.43 6.37
C THR A 235 -16.43 5.91 6.37
N PRO A 236 -17.40 5.09 5.98
CA PRO A 236 -18.81 5.44 6.10
C PRO A 236 -19.15 5.97 7.50
N TYR A 237 -20.01 6.98 7.56
CA TYR A 237 -20.42 7.66 8.80
C TYR A 237 -19.32 8.42 9.55
N SER A 238 -18.10 8.55 9.00
CA SER A 238 -17.01 9.29 9.66
C SER A 238 -17.29 10.79 9.82
N THR A 239 -18.25 11.32 9.07
CA THR A 239 -18.70 12.73 9.16
C THR A 239 -19.73 12.98 10.27
N LEU A 240 -20.25 11.93 10.91
CA LEU A 240 -21.28 12.00 11.95
C LEU A 240 -20.64 11.95 13.34
N ALA A 241 -21.28 12.60 14.32
CA ALA A 241 -20.98 12.36 15.73
C ALA A 241 -21.42 10.95 16.11
N LEU A 242 -20.56 10.22 16.80
CA LEU A 242 -20.85 8.88 17.28
C LEU A 242 -20.70 8.81 18.78
N LEU A 243 -21.59 8.04 19.40
CA LEU A 243 -21.50 7.65 20.81
C LEU A 243 -21.09 6.19 20.90
N SER A 244 -20.21 5.88 21.85
CA SER A 244 -19.87 4.50 22.19
C SER A 244 -20.36 4.15 23.59
N PRO A 245 -20.83 2.91 23.82
CA PRO A 245 -21.20 2.44 25.14
C PRO A 245 -19.95 2.40 26.04
N THR A 246 -20.14 2.69 27.31
CA THR A 246 -19.09 2.61 28.33
C THR A 246 -19.72 2.18 29.65
N ASP A 247 -18.94 1.45 30.47
CA ASP A 247 -19.37 1.11 31.82
C ASP A 247 -19.40 2.38 32.68
N THR A 248 -20.55 2.61 33.32
CA THR A 248 -20.77 3.74 34.22
C THR A 248 -21.21 3.20 35.57
N TYR A 249 -20.57 3.67 36.63
CA TYR A 249 -20.85 3.24 38.03
C TYR A 249 -21.57 4.34 38.77
N TYR A 250 -22.81 4.09 39.23
CA TYR A 250 -23.62 5.03 39.99
C TYR A 250 -23.57 4.70 41.52
N GLY A 251 -22.36 4.61 42.05
CA GLY A 251 -22.18 4.30 43.48
C GLY A 251 -22.43 2.83 43.86
N THR A 252 -22.53 1.95 42.90
CA THR A 252 -22.68 0.49 43.05
C THR A 252 -21.49 -0.22 42.41
N SER A 253 -21.22 -1.47 42.84
CA SER A 253 -20.18 -2.32 42.22
C SER A 253 -20.63 -2.92 40.88
N THR A 254 -21.90 -2.76 40.52
CA THR A 254 -22.45 -3.27 39.25
C THR A 254 -22.43 -2.16 38.22
N PRO A 255 -21.75 -2.35 37.06
CA PRO A 255 -21.73 -1.36 36.01
C PRO A 255 -23.10 -1.22 35.33
N SER A 256 -23.46 -0.01 34.99
CA SER A 256 -24.58 0.31 34.09
C SER A 256 -24.05 0.77 32.76
N VAL A 257 -24.77 0.51 31.67
CA VAL A 257 -24.39 0.99 30.36
C VAL A 257 -24.60 2.50 30.28
N GLY A 258 -23.52 3.24 30.17
CA GLY A 258 -23.53 4.67 29.83
C GLY A 258 -23.08 4.87 28.37
N TYR A 259 -23.09 6.12 27.91
CA TYR A 259 -22.59 6.49 26.59
C TYR A 259 -21.61 7.64 26.71
N LYS A 260 -20.50 7.55 26.01
CA LYS A 260 -19.52 8.62 25.85
C LYS A 260 -19.44 9.06 24.39
N LEU A 261 -19.08 10.31 24.16
CA LEU A 261 -18.75 10.77 22.82
C LEU A 261 -17.51 10.02 22.32
N ASP A 262 -17.62 9.36 21.19
CA ASP A 262 -16.53 8.62 20.55
C ASP A 262 -15.86 9.45 19.44
N ARG A 263 -16.69 10.18 18.68
CA ARG A 263 -16.26 11.00 17.55
C ARG A 263 -17.09 12.26 17.46
N ILE A 264 -16.43 13.38 17.13
CA ILE A 264 -17.10 14.65 16.81
C ILE A 264 -17.61 14.66 15.37
N ALA A 265 -18.70 15.40 15.12
CA ALA A 265 -19.21 15.58 13.77
C ALA A 265 -18.32 16.49 12.94
N THR A 266 -18.15 16.12 11.66
CA THR A 266 -17.46 16.93 10.65
C THR A 266 -18.27 16.96 9.35
N PRO A 267 -19.48 17.58 9.36
CA PRO A 267 -20.44 17.48 8.26
C PRO A 267 -19.98 18.19 6.98
N ASP A 268 -19.05 19.14 7.10
CA ASP A 268 -18.59 20.00 6.00
C ASP A 268 -17.37 19.43 5.25
N ILE A 269 -16.93 18.22 5.60
CA ILE A 269 -15.92 17.50 4.82
C ILE A 269 -16.38 17.40 3.36
N LYS A 270 -15.43 17.62 2.45
CA LYS A 270 -15.64 17.59 1.01
C LYS A 270 -14.65 16.65 0.33
N TRP A 271 -14.88 16.39 -0.96
CA TRP A 271 -14.01 15.61 -1.81
C TRP A 271 -12.58 16.15 -1.82
N GLU A 272 -11.61 15.28 -1.60
CA GLU A 272 -10.23 15.55 -1.94
C GLU A 272 -10.10 15.65 -3.46
N LYS A 273 -9.35 16.63 -3.96
CA LYS A 273 -9.20 16.90 -5.39
C LYS A 273 -7.74 16.89 -5.79
N THR A 274 -7.40 16.05 -6.77
CA THR A 274 -6.09 16.05 -7.41
C THR A 274 -6.21 16.68 -8.80
N LYS A 275 -5.52 17.79 -8.99
CA LYS A 275 -5.30 18.42 -10.30
C LYS A 275 -4.06 17.80 -10.90
N GLN A 276 -4.19 17.25 -12.10
CA GLN A 276 -3.10 16.57 -12.80
C GLN A 276 -2.87 17.20 -14.15
N PHE A 277 -1.61 17.50 -14.44
CA PHE A 277 -1.11 17.89 -15.77
C PHE A 277 -0.11 16.84 -16.22
N ASP A 278 -0.26 16.33 -17.44
CA ASP A 278 0.65 15.39 -18.06
C ASP A 278 1.05 15.91 -19.45
N LEU A 279 2.34 15.73 -19.78
CA LEU A 279 2.91 15.99 -21.10
C LEU A 279 3.77 14.79 -21.50
N GLY A 280 3.37 14.10 -22.57
CA GLY A 280 4.03 12.89 -23.04
C GLY A 280 4.50 13.02 -24.47
N VAL A 281 5.60 12.33 -24.78
CA VAL A 281 6.11 12.16 -26.14
C VAL A 281 6.43 10.69 -26.38
N ASP A 282 5.84 10.13 -27.44
CA ASP A 282 6.07 8.76 -27.88
C ASP A 282 6.92 8.76 -29.15
N PHE A 283 8.03 8.05 -29.12
CA PHE A 283 8.92 7.82 -30.23
C PHE A 283 8.88 6.35 -30.67
N GLY A 284 8.84 6.09 -31.95
CA GLY A 284 9.08 4.78 -32.54
C GLY A 284 10.18 4.89 -33.61
N PHE A 285 11.23 4.11 -33.48
CA PHE A 285 12.34 4.09 -34.42
C PHE A 285 12.46 2.75 -35.13
N PHE A 286 12.96 2.76 -36.39
CA PHE A 286 13.27 1.57 -37.16
C PHE A 286 12.07 0.61 -37.28
N ASN A 287 10.93 1.08 -37.76
CA ASN A 287 9.66 0.35 -37.81
C ASN A 287 9.22 -0.17 -36.43
N ASN A 288 9.28 0.69 -35.44
CA ASN A 288 8.95 0.40 -34.04
C ASN A 288 9.77 -0.76 -33.43
N ARG A 289 11.01 -0.97 -33.90
CA ARG A 289 11.94 -1.87 -33.18
C ARG A 289 12.43 -1.30 -31.87
N LEU A 290 12.48 0.02 -31.77
CA LEU A 290 12.78 0.77 -30.56
C LEU A 290 11.63 1.74 -30.32
N GLU A 291 10.93 1.59 -29.21
CA GLU A 291 9.85 2.47 -28.76
C GLU A 291 10.27 3.13 -27.45
N LEU A 292 10.16 4.45 -27.39
CA LEU A 292 10.47 5.25 -26.20
C LEU A 292 9.27 6.16 -25.90
N SER A 293 8.72 6.05 -24.70
CA SER A 293 7.74 7.00 -24.16
C SER A 293 8.36 7.75 -22.99
N VAL A 294 8.21 9.07 -22.97
CA VAL A 294 8.65 9.94 -21.89
C VAL A 294 7.46 10.82 -21.50
N ASP A 295 7.03 10.70 -20.24
CA ASP A 295 5.88 11.41 -19.70
C ASP A 295 6.30 12.24 -18.48
N TYR A 296 6.12 13.53 -18.54
CA TYR A 296 6.20 14.43 -17.39
C TYR A 296 4.82 14.54 -16.77
N PHE A 297 4.72 14.35 -15.46
CA PHE A 297 3.48 14.55 -14.70
C PHE A 297 3.67 15.53 -13.55
N ASN A 298 2.58 16.26 -13.26
CA ASN A 298 2.48 17.12 -12.07
C ASN A 298 1.09 16.95 -11.46
N LYS A 299 1.03 16.37 -10.28
CA LYS A 299 -0.19 16.10 -9.51
C LYS A 299 -0.21 16.97 -8.27
N GLN A 300 -1.26 17.75 -8.09
CA GLN A 300 -1.47 18.60 -6.91
C GLN A 300 -2.76 18.20 -6.23
N THR A 301 -2.65 17.50 -5.12
CA THR A 301 -3.78 17.17 -4.25
C THR A 301 -4.09 18.34 -3.33
N THR A 302 -5.34 18.75 -3.32
CA THR A 302 -5.87 19.82 -2.45
C THR A 302 -7.00 19.26 -1.61
N ASP A 303 -7.24 19.85 -0.46
CA ASP A 303 -8.26 19.38 0.47
C ASP A 303 -8.00 17.92 0.90
N ALA A 304 -6.72 17.54 1.10
CA ALA A 304 -6.32 16.17 1.45
C ALA A 304 -7.10 15.68 2.67
N LEU A 305 -7.65 14.47 2.57
CA LEU A 305 -8.43 13.83 3.63
C LEU A 305 -7.47 13.18 4.63
N LEU A 306 -7.20 13.86 5.73
CA LEU A 306 -6.29 13.41 6.77
C LEU A 306 -7.03 13.22 8.10
N SER A 307 -6.63 12.18 8.83
CA SER A 307 -7.07 11.96 10.21
C SER A 307 -6.23 12.84 11.15
N THR A 308 -6.90 13.52 12.06
CA THR A 308 -6.25 14.35 13.08
C THR A 308 -6.97 14.22 14.41
N THR A 309 -6.39 14.74 15.48
CA THR A 309 -6.95 14.68 16.83
C THR A 309 -7.16 16.08 17.41
N THR A 310 -8.22 16.25 18.19
CA THR A 310 -8.39 17.45 19.02
C THR A 310 -7.34 17.48 20.13
N SER A 311 -7.09 18.65 20.73
CA SER A 311 -6.22 18.70 21.90
C SER A 311 -6.79 17.81 23.03
N ASN A 312 -5.92 17.28 23.87
CA ASN A 312 -6.33 16.47 25.04
C ASN A 312 -7.26 17.25 25.99
N ALA A 313 -7.13 18.56 26.06
CA ALA A 313 -8.03 19.43 26.83
C ALA A 313 -9.47 19.41 26.29
N LEU A 314 -9.67 19.09 25.01
CA LEU A 314 -10.98 18.96 24.35
C LEU A 314 -11.41 17.49 24.22
N GLY A 315 -10.73 16.55 24.86
CA GLY A 315 -11.07 15.13 24.92
C GLY A 315 -10.26 14.22 23.98
N GLY A 316 -9.31 14.74 23.18
CA GLY A 316 -8.43 13.93 22.33
C GLY A 316 -9.18 13.13 21.23
N PHE A 317 -10.30 13.65 20.72
CA PHE A 317 -11.12 12.96 19.71
C PHE A 317 -10.43 12.95 18.36
N THR A 318 -10.36 11.78 17.74
CA THR A 318 -9.89 11.62 16.36
C THR A 318 -11.03 11.95 15.40
N TYR A 319 -10.73 12.73 14.36
CA TYR A 319 -11.69 13.10 13.33
C TYR A 319 -11.01 13.28 11.97
N MET A 320 -11.79 13.17 10.90
CA MET A 320 -11.33 13.45 9.53
C MET A 320 -11.48 14.94 9.22
N ALA A 321 -10.50 15.49 8.52
CA ALA A 321 -10.55 16.86 8.03
C ALA A 321 -9.88 16.98 6.66
N ASN A 322 -10.31 18.00 5.88
CA ASN A 322 -9.61 18.38 4.65
C ASN A 322 -8.42 19.25 5.01
N LEU A 323 -7.24 18.65 5.16
CA LEU A 323 -6.03 19.32 5.62
C LEU A 323 -4.95 19.33 4.54
N GLY A 324 -4.52 20.53 4.15
CA GLY A 324 -3.30 20.69 3.40
C GLY A 324 -3.36 20.42 1.90
N LYS A 325 -2.17 20.56 1.31
CA LYS A 325 -1.87 20.33 -0.10
C LYS A 325 -0.61 19.49 -0.24
N VAL A 326 -0.67 18.48 -1.11
CA VAL A 326 0.47 17.61 -1.42
C VAL A 326 0.73 17.68 -2.92
N ALA A 327 1.98 17.78 -3.32
CA ALA A 327 2.39 17.75 -4.72
C ALA A 327 3.25 16.52 -5.00
N ASN A 328 2.99 15.90 -6.13
CA ASN A 328 3.79 14.82 -6.72
C ASN A 328 4.13 15.22 -8.14
N HIS A 329 5.39 15.33 -8.48
CA HIS A 329 5.82 15.59 -9.85
C HIS A 329 6.99 14.70 -10.20
N GLY A 330 7.10 14.37 -11.48
CA GLY A 330 8.12 13.44 -11.91
C GLY A 330 8.10 13.18 -13.39
N VAL A 331 8.89 12.18 -13.77
CA VAL A 331 9.04 11.73 -15.15
C VAL A 331 8.94 10.21 -15.17
N ASP A 332 8.06 9.70 -16.03
CA ASP A 332 7.98 8.29 -16.38
C ASP A 332 8.67 8.06 -17.73
N ILE A 333 9.50 7.03 -17.81
CA ILE A 333 10.20 6.63 -19.02
C ILE A 333 9.91 5.16 -19.27
N THR A 334 9.43 4.84 -20.46
CA THR A 334 9.25 3.45 -20.91
C THR A 334 10.03 3.24 -22.20
N LEU A 335 10.90 2.24 -22.20
CA LEU A 335 11.69 1.82 -23.36
C LEU A 335 11.36 0.37 -23.70
N ASN A 336 10.88 0.12 -24.91
CA ASN A 336 10.69 -1.22 -25.47
C ASN A 336 11.61 -1.39 -26.67
N ALA A 337 12.39 -2.46 -26.70
CA ALA A 337 13.31 -2.71 -27.79
C ALA A 337 13.29 -4.18 -28.23
N ARG A 338 13.16 -4.41 -29.54
CA ARG A 338 13.47 -5.67 -30.21
C ARG A 338 14.94 -5.62 -30.63
N VAL A 339 15.82 -5.98 -29.67
CA VAL A 339 17.28 -5.81 -29.82
C VAL A 339 17.82 -6.69 -30.93
N ILE A 340 17.43 -7.97 -30.92
CA ILE A 340 17.78 -8.95 -31.95
C ILE A 340 16.51 -9.64 -32.39
N GLU A 341 16.33 -9.75 -33.70
CA GLU A 341 15.20 -10.44 -34.33
C GLU A 341 15.72 -11.22 -35.52
N THR A 342 16.04 -12.49 -35.32
CA THR A 342 16.41 -13.43 -36.34
C THR A 342 15.45 -14.62 -36.35
N LYS A 343 15.54 -15.48 -37.33
CA LYS A 343 14.67 -16.66 -37.44
C LYS A 343 14.76 -17.58 -36.21
N ASP A 344 15.95 -17.76 -35.67
CA ASP A 344 16.19 -18.71 -34.57
C ASP A 344 16.39 -18.04 -33.22
N PHE A 345 16.78 -16.76 -33.19
CA PHE A 345 17.03 -16.04 -31.93
C PHE A 345 16.34 -14.68 -31.94
N GLN A 346 15.60 -14.43 -30.85
CA GLN A 346 14.95 -13.15 -30.58
C GLN A 346 15.32 -12.67 -29.18
N TRP A 347 15.62 -11.39 -29.06
CA TRP A 347 15.80 -10.73 -27.78
C TRP A 347 14.97 -9.43 -27.75
N GLN A 348 14.03 -9.40 -26.80
CA GLN A 348 13.21 -8.25 -26.51
C GLN A 348 13.51 -7.79 -25.08
N THR A 349 13.61 -6.48 -24.89
CA THR A 349 13.79 -5.88 -23.56
C THR A 349 12.80 -4.74 -23.38
N SER A 350 12.27 -4.62 -22.14
CA SER A 350 11.39 -3.53 -21.73
C SER A 350 11.91 -2.96 -20.43
N ILE A 351 12.12 -1.65 -20.40
CA ILE A 351 12.58 -0.90 -19.23
C ILE A 351 11.54 0.17 -18.95
N ASN A 352 11.08 0.23 -17.71
CA ASN A 352 10.25 1.32 -17.22
C ASN A 352 10.89 1.91 -15.96
N GLY A 353 10.99 3.22 -15.93
CA GLY A 353 11.56 3.96 -14.80
C GLY A 353 10.70 5.16 -14.45
N THR A 354 10.54 5.42 -13.16
CA THR A 354 9.84 6.59 -12.64
C THR A 354 10.76 7.36 -11.72
N TYR A 355 10.95 8.63 -12.01
CA TYR A 355 11.50 9.60 -11.06
C TYR A 355 10.34 10.35 -10.41
N LEU A 356 10.29 10.37 -9.08
CA LEU A 356 9.19 10.96 -8.31
C LEU A 356 9.74 11.90 -7.23
N LYS A 357 9.21 13.11 -7.16
CA LYS A 357 9.35 13.99 -6.01
C LYS A 357 7.98 14.24 -5.37
N ASN A 358 7.84 13.79 -4.12
CA ASN A 358 6.68 14.05 -3.27
C ASN A 358 7.01 15.19 -2.30
N GLU A 359 6.06 16.11 -2.05
CA GLU A 359 6.26 17.23 -1.14
C GLU A 359 4.92 17.74 -0.58
N VAL A 360 4.84 17.93 0.72
CA VAL A 360 3.74 18.63 1.40
C VAL A 360 3.89 20.13 1.14
N LYS A 361 2.97 20.71 0.36
CA LYS A 361 3.05 22.12 -0.04
C LYS A 361 2.45 23.08 0.97
N LYS A 362 1.43 22.64 1.67
CA LYS A 362 0.76 23.47 2.68
C LYS A 362 -0.05 22.60 3.63
N LEU A 363 -0.02 22.94 4.91
CA LEU A 363 -0.94 22.49 5.94
C LEU A 363 -1.80 23.67 6.42
N THR A 364 -2.67 23.46 7.39
CA THR A 364 -3.47 24.54 7.99
C THR A 364 -2.64 25.29 9.03
N ASP A 365 -2.89 26.60 9.17
CA ASP A 365 -2.22 27.42 10.19
C ASP A 365 -2.50 26.94 11.63
N GLN A 366 -3.64 26.27 11.82
CA GLN A 366 -4.03 25.69 13.11
C GLN A 366 -3.26 24.38 13.44
N GLN A 367 -2.75 23.69 12.43
CA GLN A 367 -1.99 22.46 12.57
C GLN A 367 -0.84 22.42 11.54
N PRO A 368 0.23 23.18 11.78
CA PRO A 368 1.35 23.29 10.84
C PRO A 368 2.21 22.03 10.73
N VAL A 369 2.03 21.11 11.69
CA VAL A 369 2.77 19.85 11.77
C VAL A 369 1.84 18.77 12.30
N ILE A 370 1.85 17.60 11.67
CA ILE A 370 1.14 16.41 12.12
C ILE A 370 2.18 15.32 12.41
N HIS A 371 2.20 14.83 13.65
CA HIS A 371 2.97 13.67 14.02
C HIS A 371 2.12 12.42 13.83
N THR A 372 2.70 11.34 13.34
CA THR A 372 1.98 10.11 13.00
C THR A 372 2.86 8.86 13.06
N GLY A 373 2.20 7.71 13.01
CA GLY A 373 2.84 6.42 13.09
C GLY A 373 3.12 5.97 14.52
N SER A 374 3.35 4.70 14.68
CA SER A 374 3.75 4.08 15.95
C SER A 374 4.55 2.82 15.66
N PHE A 375 5.44 2.45 16.55
CA PHE A 375 6.14 1.18 16.49
C PHE A 375 6.51 0.70 17.88
N GLN A 376 6.33 -0.60 18.13
CA GLN A 376 6.58 -1.21 19.44
C GLN A 376 5.88 -0.42 20.58
N SER A 377 6.52 -0.29 21.73
CA SER A 377 6.04 0.49 22.89
C SER A 377 6.58 1.93 22.90
N VAL A 378 6.91 2.48 21.72
CA VAL A 378 7.45 3.84 21.61
C VAL A 378 6.33 4.85 21.72
N VAL A 379 6.47 5.80 22.61
CA VAL A 379 5.46 6.83 22.91
C VAL A 379 5.48 7.99 21.92
N VAL A 380 6.58 8.14 21.16
CA VAL A 380 6.80 9.29 20.27
C VAL A 380 6.59 8.87 18.82
N GLU A 381 5.72 9.55 18.12
CA GLU A 381 5.41 9.28 16.72
C GLU A 381 6.66 9.44 15.84
N PRO A 382 7.03 8.41 15.04
CA PRO A 382 8.27 8.39 14.28
C PRO A 382 8.19 9.09 12.93
N CYS A 383 7.02 9.48 12.48
CA CYS A 383 6.80 10.13 11.19
C CYS A 383 6.22 11.52 11.36
N ILE A 384 6.45 12.38 10.37
CA ILE A 384 5.98 13.75 10.36
C ILE A 384 5.36 14.11 9.01
N ILE A 385 4.28 14.87 9.05
CA ILE A 385 3.73 15.59 7.91
C ILE A 385 3.98 17.06 8.18
N LYS A 386 4.84 17.68 7.37
CA LYS A 386 5.31 19.06 7.53
C LYS A 386 5.53 19.71 6.17
N GLU A 387 5.25 21.00 6.06
CA GLU A 387 5.50 21.77 4.83
C GLU A 387 6.98 21.71 4.40
N GLY A 388 7.20 21.49 3.10
CA GLY A 388 8.51 21.37 2.47
C GLY A 388 9.09 19.95 2.51
N GLU A 389 8.53 19.04 3.30
CA GLU A 389 9.00 17.66 3.44
C GLU A 389 8.16 16.68 2.62
N ALA A 390 8.69 15.48 2.37
CA ALA A 390 7.92 14.40 1.79
C ALA A 390 6.86 13.90 2.78
N LEU A 391 5.69 13.48 2.27
CA LEU A 391 4.64 12.92 3.11
C LEU A 391 5.16 11.68 3.87
N GLY A 392 4.96 11.65 5.20
CA GLY A 392 5.41 10.55 6.03
C GLY A 392 6.93 10.45 6.21
N SER A 393 7.65 11.57 6.17
CA SER A 393 9.08 11.61 6.47
C SER A 393 9.35 11.14 7.89
N PHE A 394 10.41 10.35 8.07
CA PHE A 394 10.85 9.91 9.40
C PHE A 394 11.38 11.09 10.21
N TYR A 395 10.97 11.17 11.47
CA TYR A 395 11.26 12.29 12.34
C TYR A 395 11.76 11.82 13.70
N GLY A 396 12.94 12.24 14.10
CA GLY A 396 13.54 11.77 15.35
C GLY A 396 14.90 12.39 15.62
N GLN A 397 15.63 11.78 16.54
CA GLN A 397 16.94 12.25 16.99
C GLN A 397 18.07 11.76 16.08
N GLU A 398 19.09 12.59 15.90
CA GLU A 398 20.31 12.17 15.23
C GLU A 398 21.24 11.45 16.21
N TRP A 399 21.47 10.16 15.99
CA TRP A 399 22.37 9.35 16.81
C TRP A 399 23.82 9.79 16.66
N ALA A 400 24.54 9.96 17.79
CA ALA A 400 25.92 10.42 17.85
C ALA A 400 26.93 9.30 18.13
N GLY A 401 26.44 8.11 18.53
CA GLY A 401 27.29 6.99 18.90
C GLY A 401 27.01 6.48 20.30
N ILE A 402 27.93 5.65 20.81
CA ILE A 402 27.89 5.10 22.17
C ILE A 402 29.03 5.74 22.97
N ASP A 403 28.73 6.21 24.17
CA ASP A 403 29.72 6.83 25.04
C ASP A 403 30.61 5.78 25.76
N LYS A 404 31.59 6.24 26.52
CA LYS A 404 32.54 5.38 27.25
C LYS A 404 31.90 4.50 28.31
N GLU A 405 30.70 4.85 28.77
CA GLU A 405 29.94 4.09 29.76
C GLU A 405 28.96 3.10 29.10
N GLY A 406 28.85 3.14 27.76
CA GLY A 406 28.02 2.21 26.98
C GLY A 406 26.59 2.68 26.72
N TYR A 407 26.29 3.97 26.88
CA TYR A 407 24.98 4.55 26.58
C TYR A 407 24.91 5.07 25.14
N ASP A 408 23.74 4.95 24.52
CA ASP A 408 23.43 5.68 23.29
C ASP A 408 23.47 7.19 23.55
N THR A 409 24.08 7.93 22.64
CA THR A 409 24.12 9.39 22.66
C THR A 409 23.55 9.95 21.37
N TYR A 410 23.03 11.16 21.48
CA TYR A 410 22.36 11.88 20.39
C TYR A 410 22.92 13.28 20.27
N TRP A 411 22.96 13.82 19.06
CA TRP A 411 23.39 15.17 18.83
C TRP A 411 22.35 16.17 19.36
N SER A 412 22.80 17.12 20.18
CA SER A 412 22.02 18.23 20.72
C SER A 412 22.82 19.52 20.60
N THR A 413 22.14 20.66 20.73
CA THR A 413 22.78 21.98 20.77
C THR A 413 22.77 22.48 22.21
N ASN A 414 23.98 22.81 22.75
CA ASN A 414 24.12 23.37 24.09
C ASN A 414 23.71 24.85 24.14
N GLU A 415 23.75 25.47 25.32
CA GLU A 415 23.40 26.89 25.49
C GLU A 415 24.34 27.85 24.77
N ALA A 416 25.56 27.42 24.49
CA ALA A 416 26.55 28.17 23.71
C ALA A 416 26.37 28.04 22.19
N GLY A 417 25.38 27.25 21.72
CA GLY A 417 25.14 26.99 20.31
C GLY A 417 26.06 25.91 19.72
N GLU A 418 26.83 25.18 20.51
CA GLU A 418 27.76 24.15 20.05
C GLU A 418 27.04 22.81 19.96
N ARG A 419 27.42 22.00 18.98
CA ARG A 419 26.90 20.63 18.79
C ARG A 419 27.62 19.67 19.72
N VAL A 420 26.88 19.07 20.65
CA VAL A 420 27.36 18.15 21.68
C VAL A 420 26.58 16.83 21.65
N ALA A 421 27.24 15.73 22.01
CA ALA A 421 26.60 14.44 22.18
C ALA A 421 26.05 14.31 23.60
N VAL A 422 24.75 14.04 23.74
CA VAL A 422 24.04 13.92 25.02
C VAL A 422 23.27 12.62 25.09
N ARG A 423 23.03 12.09 26.30
CA ARG A 423 22.20 10.91 26.53
C ARG A 423 20.70 11.22 26.50
N ASP A 424 20.34 12.44 26.87
CA ASP A 424 18.98 12.91 26.99
C ASP A 424 18.75 14.12 26.07
N PRO A 425 18.44 13.87 24.77
CA PRO A 425 18.27 14.94 23.78
C PRO A 425 16.93 15.66 24.02
N LYS A 426 16.91 16.95 23.69
CA LYS A 426 15.68 17.76 23.75
C LYS A 426 14.76 17.40 22.60
N ASP A 427 13.45 17.55 22.78
CA ASP A 427 12.49 17.39 21.67
C ASP A 427 12.75 18.36 20.51
N SER A 428 13.28 19.54 20.78
CA SER A 428 13.67 20.54 19.77
C SER A 428 14.82 20.10 18.87
N ASP A 429 15.61 19.08 19.27
CA ASP A 429 16.73 18.55 18.47
C ASP A 429 16.28 17.51 17.41
N ARG A 430 14.99 17.11 17.45
CA ARG A 430 14.42 16.20 16.46
C ARG A 430 14.41 16.84 15.07
N LYS A 431 14.74 16.05 14.06
CA LYS A 431 14.78 16.47 12.66
C LYS A 431 14.28 15.38 11.73
N VAL A 432 14.10 15.73 10.47
CA VAL A 432 13.81 14.76 9.40
C VAL A 432 15.06 13.89 9.19
N LEU A 433 14.87 12.58 9.27
CA LEU A 433 15.93 11.57 9.19
C LEU A 433 15.97 10.86 7.84
N GLY A 434 14.89 10.99 7.06
CA GLY A 434 14.73 10.33 5.77
C GLY A 434 13.28 10.16 5.39
N LYS A 435 13.03 9.46 4.30
CA LYS A 435 11.69 9.25 3.74
C LYS A 435 11.49 7.82 3.25
N SER A 436 10.26 7.34 3.30
CA SER A 436 9.86 6.01 2.84
C SER A 436 9.54 5.94 1.34
N THR A 437 9.25 7.08 0.72
CA THR A 437 8.94 7.17 -0.71
C THR A 437 10.23 7.19 -1.53
N PRO A 438 10.41 6.28 -2.49
CA PRO A 438 11.62 6.28 -3.34
C PRO A 438 11.65 7.50 -4.26
N ASP A 439 12.86 7.96 -4.58
CA ASP A 439 13.08 8.97 -5.62
C ASP A 439 13.02 8.37 -7.02
N PHE A 440 13.49 7.12 -7.16
CA PHE A 440 13.55 6.45 -8.45
C PHE A 440 13.16 4.97 -8.30
N THR A 441 12.28 4.51 -9.20
CA THR A 441 11.93 3.09 -9.34
C THR A 441 12.25 2.60 -10.74
N LEU A 442 12.65 1.35 -10.87
CA LEU A 442 13.00 0.72 -12.14
C LEU A 442 12.38 -0.68 -12.23
N GLY A 443 11.71 -0.95 -13.33
CA GLY A 443 11.33 -2.28 -13.78
C GLY A 443 12.09 -2.63 -15.05
N TRP A 444 12.67 -3.82 -15.14
CA TRP A 444 13.40 -4.29 -16.30
C TRP A 444 13.03 -5.73 -16.65
N ASN A 445 12.39 -5.91 -17.77
CA ASN A 445 11.98 -7.21 -18.27
C ASN A 445 12.79 -7.59 -19.51
N ASN A 446 13.30 -8.81 -19.58
CA ASN A 446 13.99 -9.39 -20.72
C ASN A 446 13.32 -10.67 -21.14
N THR A 447 13.07 -10.80 -22.44
CA THR A 447 12.59 -12.03 -23.06
C THR A 447 13.55 -12.45 -24.15
N LEU A 448 14.16 -13.59 -23.99
CA LEU A 448 15.03 -14.20 -24.96
C LEU A 448 14.38 -15.49 -25.47
N SER A 449 14.33 -15.66 -26.78
CA SER A 449 13.84 -16.88 -27.41
C SER A 449 14.90 -17.44 -28.35
N TYR A 450 15.21 -18.70 -28.19
CA TYR A 450 16.12 -19.42 -29.08
C TYR A 450 15.50 -20.75 -29.51
N LYS A 451 15.05 -20.80 -30.78
CA LYS A 451 14.29 -21.94 -31.30
C LYS A 451 13.09 -22.26 -30.40
N ASN A 452 13.13 -23.41 -29.73
CA ASN A 452 12.06 -23.89 -28.83
C ASN A 452 12.25 -23.44 -27.37
N TRP A 453 13.34 -22.76 -27.05
CA TRP A 453 13.62 -22.26 -25.70
C TRP A 453 13.18 -20.81 -25.55
N SER A 454 12.60 -20.48 -24.42
CA SER A 454 12.34 -19.09 -24.02
C SER A 454 12.81 -18.84 -22.59
N LEU A 455 13.48 -17.72 -22.39
CA LEU A 455 13.91 -17.22 -21.08
C LEU A 455 13.27 -15.87 -20.85
N ASN A 456 12.53 -15.73 -19.77
CA ASN A 456 12.03 -14.43 -19.29
C ASN A 456 12.71 -14.12 -17.95
N ALA A 457 13.21 -12.89 -17.79
CA ALA A 457 13.81 -12.42 -16.55
C ALA A 457 13.29 -11.02 -16.23
N PHE A 458 12.69 -10.87 -15.05
CA PHE A 458 12.17 -9.61 -14.55
C PHE A 458 12.93 -9.15 -13.31
N PHE A 459 13.36 -7.89 -13.35
CA PHE A 459 14.04 -7.22 -12.27
C PHE A 459 13.26 -5.99 -11.84
N ASN A 460 13.25 -5.70 -10.53
CA ASN A 460 12.75 -4.45 -10.01
C ASN A 460 13.73 -3.81 -9.03
N SER A 461 13.61 -2.50 -8.86
CA SER A 461 14.50 -1.71 -8.02
C SER A 461 13.81 -0.48 -7.49
N ALA A 462 14.25 -0.03 -6.32
CA ALA A 462 13.91 1.28 -5.78
C ALA A 462 15.17 1.94 -5.19
N PHE A 463 15.31 3.23 -5.41
CA PHE A 463 16.46 4.03 -4.95
C PHE A 463 15.97 5.33 -4.30
N GLY A 464 16.77 5.89 -3.39
CA GLY A 464 16.41 7.08 -2.61
C GLY A 464 15.34 6.78 -1.55
N VAL A 465 15.29 5.55 -1.06
CA VAL A 465 14.30 5.08 -0.09
C VAL A 465 14.96 4.66 1.22
N GLN A 466 14.36 5.03 2.34
CA GLN A 466 14.74 4.58 3.67
C GLN A 466 13.61 3.76 4.32
N ARG A 467 13.97 2.98 5.33
CA ARG A 467 13.03 2.26 6.21
C ARG A 467 13.41 2.47 7.67
N LEU A 468 12.41 2.69 8.51
CA LEU A 468 12.59 2.63 9.97
C LEU A 468 12.55 1.15 10.38
N ASN A 469 13.71 0.58 10.72
CA ASN A 469 13.85 -0.81 11.13
C ASN A 469 13.43 -0.98 12.60
N ALA A 470 12.12 -1.03 12.82
CA ALA A 470 11.52 -1.14 14.15
C ALA A 470 11.78 -2.53 14.78
N LEU A 471 11.93 -3.58 13.96
CA LEU A 471 12.32 -4.90 14.46
C LEU A 471 13.73 -4.85 15.07
N ARG A 472 14.69 -4.27 14.35
CA ARG A 472 16.06 -4.13 14.84
C ARG A 472 16.12 -3.21 16.07
N PHE A 473 15.32 -2.16 16.10
CA PHE A 473 15.14 -1.35 17.30
C PHE A 473 14.67 -2.21 18.50
N ALA A 474 13.63 -3.03 18.32
CA ALA A 474 13.09 -3.89 19.37
C ALA A 474 14.10 -4.93 19.86
N MET A 475 14.90 -5.49 18.96
CA MET A 475 15.94 -6.48 19.29
C MET A 475 17.12 -5.85 20.02
N ASN A 476 17.42 -4.58 19.79
CA ASN A 476 18.61 -3.88 20.28
C ASN A 476 18.32 -2.86 21.40
N SER A 477 17.06 -2.49 21.61
CA SER A 477 16.70 -1.57 22.67
C SER A 477 16.46 -2.34 23.98
N MET A 478 16.95 -1.74 25.07
CA MET A 478 16.80 -2.29 26.43
C MET A 478 15.45 -1.94 27.06
N ILE A 479 14.40 -1.75 26.24
CA ILE A 479 13.08 -1.38 26.71
C ILE A 479 12.37 -2.60 27.31
N GLY A 480 12.12 -2.55 28.60
CA GLY A 480 11.43 -3.60 29.33
C GLY A 480 12.18 -4.94 29.31
N ASN A 481 11.42 -6.03 29.38
CA ASN A 481 11.94 -7.40 29.37
C ASN A 481 11.96 -8.05 27.97
N SER A 482 11.79 -7.26 26.92
CA SER A 482 11.71 -7.74 25.53
C SER A 482 13.09 -7.77 24.88
N ARG A 483 13.95 -8.69 25.28
CA ARG A 483 15.31 -8.81 24.73
C ARG A 483 15.41 -10.09 23.96
N MET A 484 15.66 -10.00 22.67
CA MET A 484 16.02 -11.15 21.85
C MET A 484 17.49 -11.08 21.46
N PHE A 485 18.35 -11.73 22.24
CA PHE A 485 19.75 -11.96 21.85
C PHE A 485 19.80 -13.17 20.93
N THR A 486 20.25 -13.00 19.70
CA THR A 486 20.11 -14.05 18.69
C THR A 486 21.40 -14.77 18.33
N ASP A 487 22.56 -14.13 18.43
CA ASP A 487 23.83 -14.79 18.09
C ASP A 487 25.10 -14.10 18.68
N ALA A 488 26.27 -14.69 18.41
CA ALA A 488 27.56 -14.20 18.85
C ALA A 488 27.98 -12.88 18.16
N ASP A 489 27.52 -12.64 16.93
CA ASP A 489 27.85 -11.42 16.18
C ASP A 489 27.20 -10.20 16.83
N PHE A 490 26.01 -10.39 17.40
CA PHE A 490 25.33 -9.37 18.20
C PHE A 490 26.19 -8.93 19.41
N LEU A 491 26.81 -9.86 20.13
CA LEU A 491 27.66 -9.56 21.28
C LEU A 491 28.89 -8.73 20.87
N SER A 492 29.37 -8.91 19.65
CA SER A 492 30.52 -8.13 19.11
C SER A 492 30.20 -6.67 18.85
N GLU A 493 28.93 -6.30 18.75
CA GLU A 493 28.45 -4.95 18.48
C GLU A 493 28.21 -4.13 19.79
N ILE A 494 28.22 -4.79 20.95
CA ILE A 494 28.07 -4.13 22.25
C ILE A 494 29.21 -3.12 22.46
N GLY A 495 28.86 -1.89 22.81
CA GLY A 495 29.80 -0.79 22.97
C GLY A 495 30.26 -0.12 21.67
N LYS A 496 29.85 -0.63 20.49
CA LYS A 496 30.13 -0.05 19.16
C LYS A 496 28.87 0.57 18.54
N THR A 497 27.91 -0.27 18.22
CA THR A 497 26.63 0.11 17.62
C THR A 497 25.46 -0.19 18.55
N MET A 498 25.69 -0.94 19.62
CA MET A 498 24.69 -1.34 20.60
C MET A 498 25.10 -0.91 22.00
N PRO A 499 24.13 -0.41 22.81
CA PRO A 499 24.41 -0.01 24.17
C PRO A 499 24.82 -1.24 25.02
N ASN A 500 25.59 -0.97 26.07
CA ASN A 500 25.95 -2.00 27.01
C ASN A 500 24.70 -2.53 27.75
N PRO A 501 24.43 -3.84 27.75
CA PRO A 501 23.27 -4.41 28.42
C PRO A 501 23.23 -4.22 29.94
N THR A 502 24.36 -3.87 30.56
CA THR A 502 24.42 -3.54 32.00
C THR A 502 23.93 -2.12 32.32
N VAL A 503 23.85 -1.22 31.33
CA VAL A 503 23.27 0.11 31.50
C VAL A 503 21.76 0.03 31.29
N ALA A 504 21.04 0.15 32.37
CA ALA A 504 19.64 -0.28 32.41
C ALA A 504 18.63 0.57 31.64
N ASN A 505 18.91 1.80 31.27
CA ASN A 505 17.95 2.65 30.55
C ASN A 505 18.67 3.70 29.69
N ASN A 506 18.45 3.67 28.39
CA ASN A 506 18.57 4.84 27.57
C ASN A 506 17.37 5.75 27.85
N ASN A 507 17.62 7.00 28.16
CA ASN A 507 16.54 7.95 28.48
C ASN A 507 15.66 8.28 27.26
N TYR A 508 16.21 8.16 26.03
CA TYR A 508 15.46 8.39 24.82
C TYR A 508 14.98 7.08 24.19
N ILE A 509 13.67 6.95 24.07
CA ILE A 509 12.98 5.82 23.44
C ILE A 509 12.19 6.36 22.26
N GLY A 510 12.79 6.44 21.07
CA GLY A 510 12.12 6.97 19.91
C GLY A 510 12.87 6.73 18.61
N ALA A 511 12.32 7.25 17.52
CA ALA A 511 12.95 7.19 16.23
C ALA A 511 14.27 7.95 16.24
N SER A 512 15.32 7.33 15.70
CA SER A 512 16.62 7.96 15.53
C SER A 512 17.27 7.52 14.22
N SER A 513 18.30 8.26 13.79
CA SER A 513 19.06 7.92 12.59
C SER A 513 19.79 6.57 12.69
N LYS A 514 19.91 6.00 13.88
CA LYS A 514 20.43 4.65 14.12
C LYS A 514 19.57 3.57 13.48
N TRP A 515 18.26 3.80 13.42
CA TRP A 515 17.24 2.83 12.99
C TRP A 515 16.61 3.15 11.64
N VAL A 516 16.84 4.37 11.12
CA VAL A 516 16.44 4.75 9.77
C VAL A 516 17.56 4.34 8.81
N GLU A 517 17.33 3.27 8.08
CA GLU A 517 18.32 2.61 7.24
C GLU A 517 18.03 2.85 5.76
N ASN A 518 19.12 2.84 4.96
CA ASN A 518 19.01 2.85 3.50
C ASN A 518 18.39 1.51 3.03
N ALA A 519 17.27 1.59 2.34
CA ALA A 519 16.53 0.45 1.83
C ALA A 519 16.54 0.38 0.28
N ASN A 520 17.52 0.99 -0.36
CA ASN A 520 17.74 0.82 -1.79
C ASN A 520 17.94 -0.65 -2.13
N TYR A 521 17.36 -1.11 -3.23
CA TYR A 521 17.54 -2.49 -3.65
C TYR A 521 17.48 -2.66 -5.17
N PHE A 522 18.11 -3.74 -5.62
CA PHE A 522 17.95 -4.34 -6.94
C PHE A 522 17.61 -5.81 -6.77
N ARG A 523 16.46 -6.24 -7.31
CA ARG A 523 15.93 -7.59 -7.13
C ARG A 523 15.70 -8.29 -8.46
N CYS A 524 16.15 -9.55 -8.56
CA CYS A 524 15.65 -10.49 -9.55
C CYS A 524 14.36 -11.12 -9.01
N GLU A 525 13.22 -10.59 -9.45
CA GLU A 525 11.92 -10.99 -8.92
C GLU A 525 11.42 -12.29 -9.54
N ASN A 526 11.64 -12.45 -10.85
CA ASN A 526 11.24 -13.67 -11.55
C ASN A 526 12.24 -13.99 -12.65
N ILE A 527 12.56 -15.27 -12.77
CA ILE A 527 13.25 -15.83 -13.94
C ILE A 527 12.55 -17.13 -14.33
N THR A 528 12.16 -17.25 -15.60
CA THR A 528 11.43 -18.39 -16.13
C THR A 528 12.13 -18.90 -17.39
N LEU A 529 12.56 -20.15 -17.36
CA LEU A 529 13.03 -20.89 -18.54
C LEU A 529 11.92 -21.82 -18.99
N ALA A 530 11.54 -21.76 -20.26
CA ALA A 530 10.54 -22.65 -20.83
C ALA A 530 11.04 -23.30 -22.12
N TYR A 531 10.55 -24.49 -22.38
CA TYR A 531 10.82 -25.29 -23.57
C TYR A 531 9.52 -25.74 -24.22
N GLU A 532 9.33 -25.40 -25.49
CA GLU A 532 8.22 -25.89 -26.31
C GLU A 532 8.63 -27.13 -27.05
N MET A 533 7.99 -28.26 -26.76
CA MET A 533 8.30 -29.53 -27.40
C MET A 533 7.89 -29.47 -28.89
N PRO A 534 8.78 -29.90 -29.81
CA PRO A 534 8.45 -29.92 -31.23
C PRO A 534 7.24 -30.81 -31.52
N LYS A 535 6.35 -30.38 -32.42
CA LYS A 535 5.17 -31.18 -32.86
C LYS A 535 5.53 -32.55 -33.41
N SER A 536 6.74 -32.74 -33.93
CA SER A 536 7.25 -34.05 -34.32
C SER A 536 7.33 -35.07 -33.18
N MET A 537 7.50 -34.60 -31.94
CA MET A 537 7.59 -35.44 -30.76
C MET A 537 6.22 -35.63 -30.06
N THR A 538 5.35 -34.61 -30.13
CA THR A 538 4.12 -34.51 -29.34
C THR A 538 2.85 -34.62 -30.18
N LYS A 539 2.82 -35.42 -31.18
CA LYS A 539 1.79 -35.56 -32.25
C LYS A 539 0.33 -35.25 -31.84
N PHE A 540 -0.03 -35.29 -30.57
CA PHE A 540 -1.40 -35.16 -30.03
C PHE A 540 -1.66 -33.85 -29.27
N ALA A 541 -0.62 -33.12 -28.85
CA ALA A 541 -0.77 -31.88 -28.10
C ALA A 541 0.45 -30.97 -28.24
N ASP A 542 0.25 -29.65 -28.11
CA ASP A 542 1.34 -28.70 -27.93
C ASP A 542 1.74 -28.71 -26.45
N ILE A 543 2.95 -29.14 -26.14
CA ILE A 543 3.45 -29.28 -24.76
C ILE A 543 4.50 -28.21 -24.51
N ARG A 544 4.29 -27.40 -23.45
CA ARG A 544 5.27 -26.43 -22.93
C ARG A 544 5.66 -26.81 -21.51
N LEU A 545 6.94 -27.06 -21.32
CA LEU A 545 7.53 -27.26 -19.98
C LEU A 545 8.14 -25.95 -19.50
N SER A 546 8.02 -25.64 -18.23
CA SER A 546 8.59 -24.42 -17.65
C SER A 546 9.19 -24.67 -16.28
N PHE A 547 10.26 -23.93 -16.00
CA PHE A 547 10.88 -23.83 -14.70
C PHE A 547 11.02 -22.36 -14.33
N SER A 548 10.43 -21.97 -13.21
CA SER A 548 10.44 -20.58 -12.74
C SER A 548 11.05 -20.49 -11.35
N VAL A 549 11.84 -19.44 -11.13
CA VAL A 549 12.35 -19.08 -9.81
C VAL A 549 11.88 -17.66 -9.49
N GLN A 550 11.16 -17.53 -8.39
CA GLN A 550 10.77 -16.22 -7.85
C GLN A 550 11.72 -15.78 -6.74
N ASN A 551 11.98 -14.49 -6.66
CA ASN A 551 12.85 -13.87 -5.66
C ASN A 551 14.25 -14.52 -5.61
N LEU A 552 14.88 -14.67 -6.78
CA LEU A 552 16.16 -15.38 -6.91
C LEU A 552 17.25 -14.72 -6.05
N PHE A 553 17.36 -13.39 -6.10
CA PHE A 553 18.25 -12.61 -5.24
C PHE A 553 17.76 -11.18 -5.07
N THR A 554 18.19 -10.54 -3.98
CA THR A 554 18.03 -9.11 -3.72
C THR A 554 19.38 -8.54 -3.28
N ILE A 555 19.86 -7.51 -3.96
CA ILE A 555 21.07 -6.77 -3.60
C ILE A 555 20.61 -5.52 -2.85
N THR A 556 21.01 -5.38 -1.58
CA THR A 556 20.62 -4.27 -0.72
C THR A 556 21.58 -4.13 0.46
N ASN A 557 21.67 -2.93 1.01
CA ASN A 557 22.37 -2.66 2.28
C ASN A 557 21.41 -2.64 3.49
N TYR A 558 20.12 -2.84 3.26
CA TYR A 558 19.11 -2.89 4.32
C TYR A 558 19.32 -4.12 5.20
N LYS A 559 19.27 -3.93 6.52
CA LYS A 559 19.53 -5.00 7.50
C LYS A 559 18.28 -5.76 7.93
N GLY A 560 17.09 -5.31 7.52
CA GLY A 560 15.84 -6.05 7.71
C GLY A 560 15.64 -7.17 6.70
N SER A 561 14.56 -7.92 6.86
CA SER A 561 14.27 -9.12 6.04
C SER A 561 13.91 -8.79 4.58
N ASN A 562 13.30 -7.63 4.34
CA ASN A 562 12.84 -7.22 3.01
C ASN A 562 12.87 -5.69 2.85
N PRO A 563 13.73 -5.12 1.99
CA PRO A 563 13.83 -3.67 1.79
C PRO A 563 12.56 -3.05 1.19
N ALA A 564 11.73 -3.85 0.50
CA ALA A 564 10.45 -3.42 -0.07
C ALA A 564 9.26 -3.61 0.89
N GLY A 565 9.46 -4.35 2.00
CA GLY A 565 8.42 -4.65 2.98
C GLY A 565 8.30 -3.56 4.04
N TYR A 566 7.06 -3.34 4.52
CA TYR A 566 6.76 -2.48 5.68
C TYR A 566 5.39 -2.85 6.24
N ASN A 567 5.13 -2.46 7.49
CA ASN A 567 3.89 -2.78 8.21
C ASN A 567 2.98 -1.56 8.43
N GLY A 568 3.35 -0.38 7.97
CA GLY A 568 2.56 0.83 8.14
C GLY A 568 1.39 0.92 7.17
N ASP A 569 0.30 1.56 7.57
CA ASP A 569 -0.88 1.81 6.75
C ASP A 569 -0.76 3.17 6.03
N GLY A 570 -0.77 3.15 4.72
CA GLY A 570 -0.79 4.33 3.87
C GLY A 570 0.53 5.10 3.77
N ASP A 571 0.52 6.17 2.97
CA ASP A 571 1.72 6.94 2.62
C ASP A 571 2.34 7.70 3.80
N ALA A 572 1.53 8.06 4.80
CA ALA A 572 1.97 8.84 5.95
C ALA A 572 2.76 8.03 7.00
N THR A 573 2.60 6.71 7.01
CA THR A 573 3.26 5.80 7.96
C THR A 573 3.98 4.65 7.26
N GLY A 574 3.93 4.61 5.94
CA GLY A 574 4.64 3.62 5.13
C GLY A 574 6.15 3.67 5.38
N GLY A 575 6.77 2.49 5.49
CA GLY A 575 8.21 2.39 5.68
C GLY A 575 8.65 2.08 7.11
N ILE A 576 7.73 1.89 8.06
CA ILE A 576 8.05 1.33 9.38
C ILE A 576 8.03 -0.20 9.25
N ASP A 577 9.18 -0.84 9.43
CA ASP A 577 9.34 -2.30 9.37
C ASP A 577 9.35 -2.90 10.79
N CYS A 578 8.20 -3.40 11.23
CA CYS A 578 8.02 -4.08 12.51
C CYS A 578 8.28 -5.60 12.45
N GLY A 579 9.03 -6.07 11.46
CA GLY A 579 9.30 -7.49 11.23
C GLY A 579 8.44 -8.05 10.09
N THR A 580 8.58 -7.46 8.92
CA THR A 580 7.97 -7.96 7.68
C THR A 580 8.45 -9.38 7.40
N TYR A 581 7.52 -10.27 7.05
CA TYR A 581 7.86 -11.66 6.75
C TYR A 581 8.84 -11.73 5.57
N PRO A 582 9.92 -12.53 5.68
CA PRO A 582 10.88 -12.66 4.59
C PRO A 582 10.23 -13.17 3.31
N THR A 583 10.55 -12.55 2.19
CA THR A 583 10.03 -13.00 0.89
C THR A 583 10.67 -14.34 0.52
N PRO A 584 9.89 -15.42 0.37
CA PRO A 584 10.42 -16.73 0.09
C PRO A 584 10.98 -16.83 -1.34
N ARG A 585 12.04 -17.59 -1.52
CA ARG A 585 12.47 -18.03 -2.85
C ARG A 585 11.63 -19.24 -3.24
N THR A 586 10.90 -19.13 -4.36
CA THR A 586 9.97 -20.17 -4.81
C THR A 586 10.44 -20.78 -6.13
N PHE A 587 10.46 -22.09 -6.19
CA PHE A 587 10.77 -22.86 -7.39
C PHE A 587 9.49 -23.51 -7.90
N THR A 588 9.16 -23.28 -9.17
CA THR A 588 7.93 -23.81 -9.78
C THR A 588 8.26 -24.55 -11.06
N PHE A 589 7.80 -25.79 -11.14
CA PHE A 589 7.82 -26.59 -12.36
C PHE A 589 6.41 -26.62 -12.94
N GLY A 590 6.26 -26.30 -14.21
CA GLY A 590 5.00 -26.27 -14.92
C GLY A 590 5.02 -27.11 -16.20
N ALA A 591 3.89 -27.74 -16.50
CA ALA A 591 3.64 -28.37 -17.79
C ALA A 591 2.27 -27.92 -18.30
N ARG A 592 2.24 -27.38 -19.51
CA ARG A 592 1.00 -26.95 -20.18
C ARG A 592 0.78 -27.82 -21.41
N PHE A 593 -0.43 -28.34 -21.53
CA PHE A 593 -0.89 -29.14 -22.67
C PHE A 593 -2.02 -28.39 -23.37
N ASN A 594 -1.89 -28.19 -24.67
CA ASN A 594 -2.96 -27.67 -25.54
C ASN A 594 -3.26 -28.77 -26.58
N PHE A 595 -4.46 -29.30 -26.52
CA PHE A 595 -4.94 -30.40 -27.37
C PHE A 595 -5.60 -29.86 -28.63
#